data_8f5c41fb087600b3289a301ef6a8a56f
#
_entry.id   8f5c41fb087600b3289a301ef6a8a56f
#
_cell.length_a   1.000
_cell.length_b   1.000
_cell.length_c   1.000
_cell.angle_alpha   90.00
_cell.angle_beta   90.00
_cell.angle_gamma   90.00
#
_symmetry.space_group_name_H-M   'P 1'
#
loop_
_entity.id
_entity.type
_entity.pdbx_description
1 polymer ?
#
loop_
_entity_poly.entity_id
_entity_poly.type
_entity_poly.pdbx_seq_one_letter_code
_entity_poly.pdbx_strand_id
1 'polypeptide(L)'
;MTTVIDYALMAGASYISSRAEINTIPGPSDWTPGKHDNPGDGSGFEAISFTKDKELVISYAGTDPADISGDILTDLSLAAGGLSSQLCQAADYYLSLKNNPLYKDCAFTFTGHSLGGGLAALMAVYFDESATTFDQAPFRRSAISQTQTIDTGGQTIQHLVAGDLLTYLRNKGYDDT
;
A
#
# COMPACT_ATOMS: atom_id res chain seq x y z
N MET A 1 -5.96 -20.49 6.96
CA MET A 1 -6.34 -19.18 7.59
C MET A 1 -5.05 -18.45 7.90
N THR A 2 -4.90 -17.27 7.37
CA THR A 2 -3.72 -16.41 7.53
C THR A 2 -3.58 -15.95 8.98
N THR A 3 -2.40 -16.06 9.56
CA THR A 3 -2.12 -15.62 10.93
C THR A 3 -1.54 -14.21 10.96
N VAL A 4 -1.59 -13.55 12.11
CA VAL A 4 -0.94 -12.25 12.31
C VAL A 4 0.57 -12.32 12.06
N ILE A 5 1.18 -13.48 12.37
CA ILE A 5 2.61 -13.71 12.13
C ILE A 5 2.89 -13.75 10.62
N ASP A 6 2.04 -14.40 9.82
CA ASP A 6 2.18 -14.42 8.36
C ASP A 6 2.14 -12.98 7.80
N TYR A 7 1.17 -12.18 8.21
CA TYR A 7 1.08 -10.79 7.79
C TYR A 7 2.32 -9.97 8.19
N ALA A 8 2.85 -10.18 9.41
CA ALA A 8 4.05 -9.48 9.87
C ALA A 8 5.29 -9.85 9.05
N LEU A 9 5.46 -11.16 8.74
CA LEU A 9 6.54 -11.62 7.87
C LEU A 9 6.41 -11.06 6.46
N MET A 10 5.20 -11.04 5.88
CA MET A 10 4.94 -10.46 4.57
C MET A 10 5.23 -8.96 4.55
N ALA A 11 4.81 -8.23 5.59
CA ALA A 11 5.10 -6.80 5.72
C ALA A 11 6.60 -6.52 5.80
N GLY A 12 7.37 -7.37 6.47
CA GLY A 12 8.83 -7.28 6.51
C GLY A 12 9.49 -7.68 5.19
N ALA A 13 8.95 -8.70 4.52
CA ALA A 13 9.47 -9.23 3.27
C ALA A 13 9.24 -8.30 2.05
N SER A 14 8.41 -7.27 2.16
CA SER A 14 8.17 -6.32 1.07
C SER A 14 9.32 -5.35 0.83
N TYR A 15 10.26 -5.19 1.77
CA TYR A 15 11.43 -4.34 1.63
C TYR A 15 12.57 -5.07 0.89
N ILE A 16 12.43 -5.26 -0.41
CA ILE A 16 13.38 -6.03 -1.22
C ILE A 16 14.50 -5.13 -1.73
N SER A 17 14.14 -3.97 -2.28
CA SER A 17 15.10 -3.08 -2.95
C SER A 17 15.91 -2.23 -1.97
N SER A 18 15.36 -1.94 -0.82
CA SER A 18 15.96 -1.04 0.18
C SER A 18 16.88 -1.73 1.17
N ARG A 19 16.96 -3.06 1.15
CA ARG A 19 17.78 -3.82 2.11
C ARG A 19 18.86 -4.63 1.41
N ALA A 20 20.05 -4.65 2.03
CA ALA A 20 21.06 -5.63 1.64
C ALA A 20 20.52 -7.05 1.83
N GLU A 21 20.88 -7.99 0.94
CA GLU A 21 20.36 -9.35 0.91
C GLU A 21 20.43 -10.06 2.29
N ILE A 22 21.49 -9.79 3.05
CA ILE A 22 21.70 -10.34 4.41
C ILE A 22 20.64 -9.84 5.43
N ASN A 23 19.96 -8.73 5.14
CA ASN A 23 18.98 -8.11 6.04
C ASN A 23 17.54 -8.27 5.54
N THR A 24 17.31 -9.04 4.47
CA THR A 24 15.96 -9.32 4.00
C THR A 24 15.22 -10.25 4.96
N ILE A 25 13.95 -9.95 5.19
CA ILE A 25 13.08 -10.81 5.99
C ILE A 25 12.42 -11.80 5.02
N PRO A 26 12.56 -13.11 5.24
CA PRO A 26 11.88 -14.10 4.40
C PRO A 26 10.38 -14.02 4.61
N GLY A 27 9.61 -14.19 3.53
CA GLY A 27 8.17 -14.39 3.65
C GLY A 27 7.83 -15.71 4.38
N PRO A 28 6.56 -15.92 4.75
CA PRO A 28 6.12 -17.15 5.41
C PRO A 28 6.39 -18.38 4.51
N SER A 29 6.93 -19.45 5.08
CA SER A 29 7.44 -20.60 4.33
C SER A 29 6.39 -21.41 3.58
N ASP A 30 5.13 -21.29 3.97
CA ASP A 30 3.98 -21.99 3.38
C ASP A 30 3.17 -21.12 2.41
N TRP A 31 3.69 -19.92 2.09
CA TRP A 31 3.15 -19.00 1.10
C TRP A 31 4.08 -18.92 -0.11
N THR A 32 3.47 -18.81 -1.29
CA THR A 32 4.22 -18.65 -2.53
C THR A 32 4.33 -17.15 -2.82
N PRO A 33 5.57 -16.59 -2.87
CA PRO A 33 5.75 -15.21 -3.32
C PRO A 33 5.38 -15.10 -4.80
N GLY A 34 4.64 -14.04 -5.12
CA GLY A 34 4.17 -13.77 -6.47
C GLY A 34 4.86 -12.56 -7.10
N LYS A 35 4.06 -11.70 -7.76
CA LYS A 35 4.58 -10.51 -8.42
C LYS A 35 5.27 -9.57 -7.41
N HIS A 36 6.50 -9.18 -7.72
CA HIS A 36 7.19 -8.05 -7.11
C HIS A 36 7.14 -6.86 -8.08
N ASP A 37 6.90 -5.67 -7.58
CA ASP A 37 6.85 -4.44 -8.35
C ASP A 37 7.62 -3.34 -7.63
N ASN A 38 8.58 -2.77 -8.37
CA ASN A 38 9.31 -1.56 -8.00
C ASN A 38 9.61 -0.82 -9.30
N PRO A 39 8.86 0.24 -9.63
CA PRO A 39 9.02 0.94 -10.90
C PRO A 39 10.38 1.63 -11.08
N GLY A 40 11.11 1.89 -9.98
CA GLY A 40 12.41 2.59 -10.04
C GLY A 40 12.31 4.03 -10.54
N ASP A 41 11.14 4.64 -10.45
CA ASP A 41 10.81 5.98 -10.96
C ASP A 41 11.05 7.10 -9.94
N GLY A 42 11.63 6.75 -8.79
CA GLY A 42 11.88 7.67 -7.69
C GLY A 42 10.67 7.92 -6.78
N SER A 43 9.53 7.24 -7.01
CA SER A 43 8.36 7.32 -6.12
C SER A 43 8.60 6.64 -4.77
N GLY A 44 9.53 5.70 -4.70
CA GLY A 44 9.76 4.84 -3.55
C GLY A 44 8.69 3.75 -3.37
N PHE A 45 7.82 3.55 -4.37
CA PHE A 45 6.83 2.49 -4.33
C PHE A 45 7.49 1.11 -4.47
N GLU A 46 7.10 0.20 -3.61
CA GLU A 46 7.48 -1.19 -3.69
C GLU A 46 6.36 -2.09 -3.14
N ALA A 47 6.04 -3.17 -3.84
CA ALA A 47 5.01 -4.12 -3.45
C ALA A 47 5.36 -5.54 -3.85
N ILE A 48 4.88 -6.50 -3.06
CA ILE A 48 4.96 -7.92 -3.38
C ILE A 48 3.65 -8.63 -3.00
N SER A 49 3.24 -9.62 -3.77
CA SER A 49 2.10 -10.47 -3.44
C SER A 49 2.54 -11.82 -2.91
N PHE A 50 1.68 -12.45 -2.12
CA PHE A 50 1.84 -13.80 -1.62
C PHE A 50 0.54 -14.57 -1.83
N THR A 51 0.64 -15.82 -2.25
CA THR A 51 -0.53 -16.68 -2.49
C THR A 51 -0.44 -17.98 -1.70
N LYS A 52 -1.59 -18.41 -1.19
CA LYS A 52 -1.78 -19.70 -0.55
C LYS A 52 -3.23 -20.11 -0.70
N ASP A 53 -3.48 -21.28 -1.28
CA ASP A 53 -4.82 -21.78 -1.57
C ASP A 53 -5.64 -20.77 -2.39
N LYS A 54 -6.68 -20.18 -1.78
CA LYS A 54 -7.52 -19.12 -2.35
C LYS A 54 -7.36 -17.78 -1.63
N GLU A 55 -6.25 -17.58 -0.95
CA GLU A 55 -5.89 -16.34 -0.28
C GLU A 55 -4.76 -15.67 -1.06
N LEU A 56 -4.87 -14.37 -1.29
CA LEU A 56 -3.85 -13.53 -1.89
C LEU A 56 -3.63 -12.32 -1.00
N VAL A 57 -2.40 -12.17 -0.52
CA VAL A 57 -2.00 -11.03 0.30
C VAL A 57 -1.10 -10.11 -0.51
N ILE A 58 -1.43 -8.83 -0.55
CA ILE A 58 -0.58 -7.78 -1.13
C ILE A 58 0.11 -7.05 0.01
N SER A 59 1.43 -7.01 -0.02
CA SER A 59 2.24 -6.29 0.93
C SER A 59 2.91 -5.09 0.28
N TYR A 60 2.70 -3.90 0.86
CA TYR A 60 3.36 -2.67 0.46
C TYR A 60 4.52 -2.36 1.39
N ALA A 61 5.67 -2.01 0.83
CA ALA A 61 6.80 -1.52 1.59
C ALA A 61 6.55 -0.08 2.06
N GLY A 62 7.09 0.25 3.22
CA GLY A 62 7.20 1.64 3.67
C GLY A 62 8.47 2.29 3.12
N THR A 63 8.70 3.55 3.53
CA THR A 63 9.96 4.24 3.23
C THR A 63 11.12 3.54 3.93
N ASP A 64 12.28 3.46 3.26
CA ASP A 64 13.49 2.90 3.88
C ASP A 64 13.87 3.74 5.12
N PRO A 65 14.00 3.10 6.29
CA PRO A 65 14.51 3.79 7.47
C PRO A 65 15.90 4.40 7.30
N ALA A 66 16.72 3.93 6.36
CA ALA A 66 18.05 4.48 6.07
C ALA A 66 17.98 5.82 5.32
N ASP A 67 16.90 6.09 4.60
CA ASP A 67 16.66 7.37 3.92
C ASP A 67 16.05 8.44 4.85
N ILE A 68 15.69 8.04 6.07
CA ILE A 68 15.07 8.92 7.06
C ILE A 68 16.17 9.53 7.96
N SER A 69 16.88 10.53 7.46
CA SER A 69 17.76 11.38 8.27
C SER A 69 16.98 12.57 8.83
N GLY A 70 15.95 12.32 9.64
CA GLY A 70 15.16 13.40 10.21
C GLY A 70 13.90 12.93 10.92
N ASP A 71 13.06 13.87 11.32
CA ASP A 71 11.79 13.60 11.96
C ASP A 71 10.82 12.98 10.92
N ILE A 72 10.57 11.67 11.03
CA ILE A 72 9.73 10.86 10.11
C ILE A 72 8.42 11.57 9.73
N LEU A 73 7.87 12.34 10.68
CA LEU A 73 6.62 13.08 10.46
C LEU A 73 6.79 14.33 9.59
N THR A 74 7.99 14.90 9.56
CA THR A 74 8.29 16.09 8.73
C THR A 74 8.59 15.66 7.30
N ASP A 75 9.31 14.56 7.10
CA ASP A 75 9.64 14.03 5.76
C ASP A 75 8.40 13.46 5.04
N LEU A 76 7.47 12.84 5.80
CA LEU A 76 6.18 12.41 5.23
C LEU A 76 5.33 13.57 4.71
N SER A 77 5.47 14.77 5.28
CA SER A 77 4.76 15.98 4.82
C SER A 77 5.36 16.58 3.56
N LEU A 78 6.66 16.41 3.33
CA LEU A 78 7.36 16.83 2.11
C LEU A 78 7.12 15.86 0.94
N ALA A 79 6.79 14.62 1.24
CA ALA A 79 6.48 13.58 0.25
C ALA A 79 5.05 13.63 -0.31
N ALA A 80 4.27 14.70 -0.07
CA ALA A 80 2.87 14.77 -0.50
C ALA A 80 2.66 14.50 -2.00
N GLY A 81 3.60 14.91 -2.86
CA GLY A 81 3.59 14.56 -4.28
C GLY A 81 3.92 13.08 -4.55
N GLY A 82 4.84 12.50 -3.78
CA GLY A 82 5.23 11.09 -3.87
C GLY A 82 4.12 10.15 -3.36
N LEU A 83 3.38 10.56 -2.33
CA LEU A 83 2.27 9.75 -1.80
C LEU A 83 1.14 9.58 -2.81
N SER A 84 0.81 10.63 -3.57
CA SER A 84 -0.20 10.54 -4.64
C SER A 84 0.24 9.54 -5.73
N SER A 85 1.51 9.55 -6.12
CA SER A 85 2.08 8.58 -7.07
C SER A 85 2.02 7.16 -6.53
N GLN A 86 2.45 6.95 -5.28
CA GLN A 86 2.42 5.62 -4.65
C GLN A 86 0.99 5.07 -4.48
N LEU A 87 -0.01 5.93 -4.22
CA LEU A 87 -1.41 5.51 -4.16
C LEU A 87 -1.90 4.99 -5.52
N CYS A 88 -1.58 5.70 -6.60
CA CYS A 88 -1.94 5.26 -7.95
C CYS A 88 -1.23 3.94 -8.30
N GLN A 89 0.05 3.81 -7.97
CA GLN A 89 0.82 2.59 -8.20
C GLN A 89 0.30 1.42 -7.36
N ALA A 90 -0.10 1.66 -6.10
CA ALA A 90 -0.72 0.65 -5.25
C ALA A 90 -2.05 0.14 -5.83
N ALA A 91 -2.87 1.05 -6.35
CA ALA A 91 -4.11 0.69 -7.02
C ALA A 91 -3.86 -0.09 -8.33
N ASP A 92 -2.93 0.36 -9.17
CA ASP A 92 -2.56 -0.33 -10.41
C ASP A 92 -2.03 -1.75 -10.12
N TYR A 93 -1.22 -1.89 -9.07
CA TYR A 93 -0.70 -3.18 -8.66
C TYR A 93 -1.83 -4.12 -8.24
N TYR A 94 -2.74 -3.68 -7.35
CA TYR A 94 -3.93 -4.46 -6.95
C TYR A 94 -4.76 -4.86 -8.17
N LEU A 95 -5.11 -3.89 -9.02
CA LEU A 95 -5.96 -4.15 -10.19
C LEU A 95 -5.29 -5.10 -11.19
N SER A 96 -3.97 -5.05 -11.33
CA SER A 96 -3.23 -6.00 -12.17
C SER A 96 -3.38 -7.45 -11.70
N LEU A 97 -3.49 -7.66 -10.39
CA LEU A 97 -3.72 -8.98 -9.80
C LEU A 97 -5.21 -9.35 -9.80
N LYS A 98 -6.09 -8.42 -9.44
CA LYS A 98 -7.54 -8.64 -9.39
C LYS A 98 -8.12 -9.03 -10.76
N ASN A 99 -7.61 -8.43 -11.82
CA ASN A 99 -8.03 -8.71 -13.20
C ASN A 99 -7.31 -9.93 -13.80
N ASN A 100 -6.39 -10.55 -13.09
CA ASN A 100 -5.71 -11.74 -13.57
C ASN A 100 -6.59 -12.98 -13.36
N PRO A 101 -6.93 -13.74 -14.41
CA PRO A 101 -7.79 -14.93 -14.31
C PRO A 101 -7.28 -15.98 -13.31
N LEU A 102 -5.98 -16.02 -13.03
CA LEU A 102 -5.39 -16.94 -12.05
C LEU A 102 -5.87 -16.67 -10.63
N TYR A 103 -6.24 -15.44 -10.31
CA TYR A 103 -6.61 -15.01 -8.96
C TYR A 103 -8.09 -14.66 -8.80
N LYS A 104 -8.92 -14.94 -9.83
CA LYS A 104 -10.35 -14.57 -9.85
C LYS A 104 -11.18 -15.07 -8.66
N ASP A 105 -10.77 -16.22 -8.08
CA ASP A 105 -11.46 -16.86 -6.95
C ASP A 105 -10.71 -16.66 -5.62
N CYS A 106 -9.68 -15.80 -5.59
CA CYS A 106 -8.93 -15.50 -4.38
C CYS A 106 -9.62 -14.40 -3.57
N ALA A 107 -9.58 -14.58 -2.24
CA ALA A 107 -9.84 -13.49 -1.31
C ALA A 107 -8.57 -12.62 -1.21
N PHE A 108 -8.73 -11.32 -1.37
CA PHE A 108 -7.63 -10.36 -1.30
C PHE A 108 -7.54 -9.76 0.11
N THR A 109 -6.32 -9.56 0.57
CA THR A 109 -6.04 -8.85 1.82
C THR A 109 -4.78 -8.01 1.64
N PHE A 110 -4.73 -6.86 2.28
CA PHE A 110 -3.56 -5.98 2.25
C PHE A 110 -2.77 -6.06 3.56
N THR A 111 -1.46 -5.86 3.47
CA THR A 111 -0.58 -5.71 4.63
C THR A 111 0.54 -4.73 4.33
N GLY A 112 1.20 -4.26 5.36
CA GLY A 112 2.35 -3.37 5.26
C GLY A 112 2.74 -2.79 6.61
N HIS A 113 3.95 -2.24 6.66
CA HIS A 113 4.52 -1.60 7.83
C HIS A 113 4.75 -0.11 7.54
N SER A 114 4.60 0.74 8.54
CA SER A 114 4.84 2.19 8.44
C SER A 114 4.00 2.83 7.30
N LEU A 115 4.62 3.52 6.34
CA LEU A 115 3.95 4.10 5.16
C LEU A 115 3.23 3.03 4.33
N GLY A 116 3.84 1.85 4.15
CA GLY A 116 3.21 0.69 3.48
C GLY A 116 1.95 0.22 4.21
N GLY A 117 1.92 0.30 5.54
CA GLY A 117 0.71 0.08 6.33
C GLY A 117 -0.37 1.12 6.03
N GLY A 118 0.01 2.37 5.81
CA GLY A 118 -0.90 3.44 5.38
C GLY A 118 -1.50 3.17 4.00
N LEU A 119 -0.67 2.78 3.03
CA LEU A 119 -1.13 2.37 1.70
C LEU A 119 -2.08 1.18 1.76
N ALA A 120 -1.73 0.14 2.53
CA ALA A 120 -2.56 -1.05 2.73
C ALA A 120 -3.95 -0.71 3.29
N ALA A 121 -4.00 0.15 4.31
CA ALA A 121 -5.27 0.57 4.91
C ALA A 121 -6.13 1.39 3.94
N LEU A 122 -5.52 2.28 3.15
CA LEU A 122 -6.23 3.05 2.14
C LEU A 122 -6.79 2.16 1.03
N MET A 123 -5.98 1.24 0.50
CA MET A 123 -6.44 0.28 -0.53
C MET A 123 -7.58 -0.60 -0.02
N ALA A 124 -7.53 -1.04 1.25
CA ALA A 124 -8.63 -1.81 1.85
C ALA A 124 -9.94 -1.02 1.87
N VAL A 125 -9.89 0.28 2.23
CA VAL A 125 -11.08 1.15 2.22
C VAL A 125 -11.60 1.37 0.79
N TYR A 126 -10.70 1.59 -0.19
CA TYR A 126 -11.12 1.87 -1.57
C TYR A 126 -11.76 0.68 -2.28
N PHE A 127 -11.23 -0.50 -2.04
CA PHE A 127 -11.62 -1.70 -2.77
C PHE A 127 -12.51 -2.63 -1.95
N ASP A 128 -12.99 -2.18 -0.79
CA ASP A 128 -13.83 -2.97 0.14
C ASP A 128 -13.20 -4.34 0.49
N GLU A 129 -11.88 -4.33 0.71
CA GLU A 129 -11.10 -5.50 1.08
C GLU A 129 -10.60 -5.36 2.53
N SER A 130 -9.96 -6.38 3.08
CA SER A 130 -9.41 -6.34 4.44
C SER A 130 -7.95 -5.92 4.45
N ALA A 131 -7.48 -5.34 5.57
CA ALA A 131 -6.07 -5.10 5.81
C ALA A 131 -5.64 -5.47 7.22
N THR A 132 -4.40 -5.95 7.37
CA THR A 132 -3.70 -6.11 8.65
C THR A 132 -2.39 -5.33 8.56
N THR A 133 -2.26 -4.26 9.34
CA THR A 133 -1.14 -3.31 9.25
C THR A 133 -0.31 -3.28 10.52
N PHE A 134 0.97 -2.91 10.39
CA PHE A 134 1.92 -2.87 11.49
C PHE A 134 2.54 -1.47 11.59
N ASP A 135 2.49 -0.88 12.79
CA ASP A 135 3.05 0.45 13.09
C ASP A 135 2.74 1.49 11.99
N GLN A 136 1.50 1.50 11.58
CA GLN A 136 1.00 2.25 10.44
C GLN A 136 1.27 3.74 10.57
N ALA A 137 1.93 4.33 9.57
CA ALA A 137 2.13 5.77 9.53
C ALA A 137 0.78 6.51 9.46
N PRO A 138 0.60 7.58 10.25
CA PRO A 138 -0.63 8.35 10.26
C PRO A 138 -0.76 9.17 8.97
N PHE A 139 -1.48 8.66 7.99
CA PHE A 139 -1.76 9.36 6.73
C PHE A 139 -2.81 10.47 6.83
N ARG A 140 -3.45 10.62 7.99
CA ARG A 140 -4.47 11.66 8.24
C ARG A 140 -3.94 13.08 8.05
N ARG A 141 -2.66 13.35 8.36
CA ARG A 141 -2.04 14.67 8.15
C ARG A 141 -1.73 14.94 6.68
N SER A 142 -1.31 13.96 5.92
CA SER A 142 -1.06 14.09 4.48
C SER A 142 -2.37 14.32 3.72
N ALA A 143 -3.45 13.67 4.13
CA ALA A 143 -4.78 13.95 3.65
C ALA A 143 -5.25 15.38 4.02
N ILE A 144 -4.93 15.87 5.22
CA ILE A 144 -5.29 17.22 5.69
C ILE A 144 -4.48 18.32 4.99
N SER A 145 -3.21 18.12 4.71
CA SER A 145 -2.36 19.15 4.08
C SER A 145 -2.78 19.48 2.64
N GLN A 146 -3.41 18.55 1.96
CA GLN A 146 -4.02 18.79 0.64
C GLN A 146 -5.43 19.42 0.72
N THR A 147 -6.02 19.48 1.92
CA THR A 147 -7.37 20.00 2.15
C THR A 147 -7.41 21.34 2.90
N GLN A 148 -6.34 22.14 2.88
CA GLN A 148 -6.27 23.42 3.61
C GLN A 148 -7.38 24.42 3.30
N THR A 149 -8.38 24.09 2.53
CA THR A 149 -9.47 24.99 2.12
C THR A 149 -10.88 24.54 2.51
N ILE A 150 -11.07 23.43 3.22
CA ILE A 150 -12.44 22.99 3.52
C ILE A 150 -12.58 22.59 5.00
N ASP A 151 -13.10 23.53 5.76
CA ASP A 151 -13.60 23.34 7.14
C ASP A 151 -14.93 22.58 7.10
N THR A 152 -14.86 21.25 7.12
CA THR A 152 -16.04 20.42 7.40
C THR A 152 -15.61 19.06 7.96
N GLY A 153 -15.80 18.89 9.24
CA GLY A 153 -15.65 17.69 10.04
C GLY A 153 -15.48 16.34 9.32
N GLY A 154 -14.26 15.84 9.26
CA GLY A 154 -13.90 14.42 9.11
C GLY A 154 -14.28 13.69 7.81
N GLN A 155 -15.43 13.95 7.23
CA GLN A 155 -15.92 13.25 6.04
C GLN A 155 -15.33 13.78 4.72
N THR A 156 -14.98 15.05 4.66
CA THR A 156 -14.48 15.70 3.42
C THR A 156 -13.06 15.29 3.06
N ILE A 157 -12.27 14.85 4.04
CA ILE A 157 -10.87 14.45 3.85
C ILE A 157 -10.78 13.12 3.10
N GLN A 158 -11.66 12.19 3.43
CA GLN A 158 -11.77 10.92 2.70
C GLN A 158 -12.21 11.13 1.25
N HIS A 159 -13.10 12.10 1.00
CA HIS A 159 -13.58 12.41 -0.34
C HIS A 159 -12.53 13.07 -1.27
N LEU A 160 -11.53 13.77 -0.76
CA LEU A 160 -10.54 14.45 -1.62
C LEU A 160 -9.38 13.53 -2.03
N VAL A 161 -8.84 12.75 -1.11
CA VAL A 161 -7.91 11.67 -1.46
C VAL A 161 -8.65 10.63 -2.31
N ALA A 162 -9.88 10.32 -1.98
CA ALA A 162 -10.78 9.52 -2.80
C ALA A 162 -10.99 10.15 -4.17
N GLY A 163 -11.21 11.46 -4.26
CA GLY A 163 -11.43 12.16 -5.51
C GLY A 163 -10.29 12.05 -6.50
N ASP A 164 -9.05 12.20 -6.06
CA ASP A 164 -7.87 12.08 -6.93
C ASP A 164 -7.68 10.64 -7.40
N LEU A 165 -7.80 9.66 -6.51
CA LEU A 165 -7.72 8.25 -6.88
C LEU A 165 -8.92 7.81 -7.72
N LEU A 166 -10.14 8.22 -7.38
CA LEU A 166 -11.34 7.95 -8.18
C LEU A 166 -11.22 8.57 -9.57
N THR A 167 -10.72 9.80 -9.67
CA THR A 167 -10.47 10.46 -10.96
C THR A 167 -9.42 9.69 -11.77
N TYR A 168 -8.36 9.23 -11.12
CA TYR A 168 -7.35 8.39 -11.75
C TYR A 168 -7.93 7.08 -12.27
N LEU A 169 -8.71 6.36 -11.43
CA LEU A 169 -9.34 5.08 -11.79
C LEU A 169 -10.35 5.24 -12.92
N ARG A 170 -11.18 6.29 -12.91
CA ARG A 170 -12.11 6.63 -14.02
C ARG A 170 -11.37 6.88 -15.33
N ASN A 171 -10.25 7.62 -15.29
CA ASN A 171 -9.42 7.86 -16.47
C ASN A 171 -8.79 6.57 -17.02
N LYS A 172 -8.66 5.55 -16.19
CA LYS A 172 -8.21 4.19 -16.57
C LYS A 172 -9.35 3.27 -17.01
N GLY A 173 -10.61 3.75 -16.96
CA GLY A 173 -11.79 2.98 -17.36
C GLY A 173 -12.37 2.07 -16.27
N TYR A 174 -12.01 2.31 -15.01
CA TYR A 174 -12.65 1.66 -13.87
C TYR A 174 -13.82 2.54 -13.40
N ASP A 175 -15.02 2.07 -13.59
CA ASP A 175 -16.24 2.73 -13.14
C ASP A 175 -16.57 2.34 -11.69
N ASP A 176 -17.08 3.32 -10.95
CA ASP A 176 -17.66 3.09 -9.62
C ASP A 176 -18.96 2.32 -9.78
N THR A 177 -18.98 1.02 -9.61
CA THR A 177 -20.20 0.23 -9.45
C THR A 177 -20.35 -0.24 -8.03
#